data_b3fead38bc34e9e5a943980f090c9e94
#
_entry.id   b3fead38bc34e9e5a943980f090c9e94
#
_cell.length_a   1.000
_cell.length_b   1.000
_cell.length_c   1.000
_cell.angle_alpha   90.00
_cell.angle_beta   90.00
_cell.angle_gamma   90.00
#
_symmetry.space_group_name_H-M   'P 1'
#
loop_
_entity.id
_entity.type
_entity.pdbx_description
1 polymer ?
#
loop_
_entity_poly.entity_id
_entity_poly.type
_entity_poly.pdbx_seq_one_letter_code
_entity_poly.pdbx_strand_id
1 'polypeptide(L)'
;MANVYLAYDTILDRNVAVKVLRGDLATDEKFVRRFQREALSASNLYHPNIVQIYDFDSEDGQYYIVMEYVEGKTLKQLLKRRGNLTITEVIDIMSQVTDGMAHAHDSYIIHRDIKPQNIMILDNGMIKITDFGIAMALNSTQLTQTNSVMGSVHYLPPEQAAGKGSTIRSDIYSMGILMYELLTGQVPYKGDNAVEIALKHLKEPLPSIRKILPELPQSIENIILKATAKNPQN
;
A
#
# COMPACT_ATOMS: atom_id res chain seq x y z
N MET A 1 -8.14 11.51 5.63
CA MET A 1 -8.43 11.85 4.24
C MET A 1 -9.84 11.40 3.81
N ALA A 2 -10.21 10.15 3.94
CA ALA A 2 -11.55 9.65 3.64
C ALA A 2 -12.01 8.67 4.72
N ASN A 3 -13.32 8.53 4.87
CA ASN A 3 -13.94 7.51 5.72
C ASN A 3 -14.50 6.41 4.82
N VAL A 4 -14.45 5.16 5.29
CA VAL A 4 -15.02 4.01 4.58
C VAL A 4 -16.19 3.45 5.38
N TYR A 5 -17.32 3.27 4.71
CA TYR A 5 -18.55 2.78 5.29
C TYR A 5 -18.97 1.48 4.60
N LEU A 6 -19.53 0.55 5.37
CA LEU A 6 -20.31 -0.55 4.81
C LEU A 6 -21.67 0.01 4.40
N ALA A 7 -22.07 -0.24 3.16
CA ALA A 7 -23.36 0.14 2.61
C ALA A 7 -24.00 -1.03 1.85
N TYR A 8 -25.26 -0.87 1.52
CA TYR A 8 -26.03 -1.86 0.78
C TYR A 8 -26.53 -1.26 -0.52
N ASP A 9 -26.11 -1.85 -1.64
CA ASP A 9 -26.59 -1.51 -2.99
C ASP A 9 -27.96 -2.17 -3.19
N THR A 10 -29.01 -1.37 -3.09
CA THR A 10 -30.40 -1.86 -3.17
C THR A 10 -30.83 -2.23 -4.59
N ILE A 11 -30.09 -1.80 -5.61
CA ILE A 11 -30.38 -2.10 -7.01
C ILE A 11 -29.80 -3.48 -7.37
N LEU A 12 -28.56 -3.73 -6.97
CA LEU A 12 -27.84 -4.98 -7.27
C LEU A 12 -27.87 -6.00 -6.12
N ASP A 13 -28.60 -5.68 -5.02
CA ASP A 13 -28.83 -6.57 -3.88
C ASP A 13 -27.53 -7.12 -3.28
N ARG A 14 -26.57 -6.20 -2.97
CA ARG A 14 -25.26 -6.59 -2.46
C ARG A 14 -24.65 -5.59 -1.47
N ASN A 15 -23.77 -6.07 -0.60
CA ASN A 15 -22.94 -5.21 0.22
C ASN A 15 -21.84 -4.55 -0.63
N VAL A 16 -21.58 -3.28 -0.35
CA VAL A 16 -20.52 -2.47 -0.96
C VAL A 16 -19.77 -1.69 0.11
N ALA A 17 -18.54 -1.32 -0.17
CA ALA A 17 -17.81 -0.34 0.62
C ALA A 17 -17.90 1.03 -0.06
N VAL A 18 -18.23 2.06 0.71
CA VAL A 18 -18.34 3.44 0.21
C VAL A 18 -17.27 4.28 0.90
N LYS A 19 -16.30 4.75 0.11
CA LYS A 19 -15.21 5.62 0.57
C LYS A 19 -15.61 7.06 0.31
N VAL A 20 -15.87 7.82 1.38
CA VAL A 20 -16.36 9.20 1.32
C VAL A 20 -15.21 10.17 1.64
N LEU A 21 -14.98 11.15 0.76
CA LEU A 21 -14.01 12.21 1.01
C LEU A 21 -14.49 13.08 2.17
N ARG A 22 -13.62 13.36 3.14
CA ARG A 22 -13.98 14.21 4.28
C ARG A 22 -14.37 15.63 3.81
N GLY A 23 -15.43 16.17 4.42
CA GLY A 23 -16.00 17.46 4.03
C GLY A 23 -15.01 18.64 4.09
N ASP A 24 -14.06 18.63 5.05
CA ASP A 24 -12.98 19.61 5.15
C ASP A 24 -12.00 19.57 3.95
N LEU A 25 -11.95 18.46 3.21
CA LEU A 25 -11.13 18.27 2.02
C LEU A 25 -11.93 18.37 0.71
N ALA A 26 -13.25 18.28 0.77
CA ALA A 26 -14.12 18.35 -0.39
C ALA A 26 -14.16 19.75 -1.04
N THR A 27 -13.77 20.79 -0.30
CA THR A 27 -13.64 22.17 -0.78
C THR A 27 -12.31 22.47 -1.44
N ASP A 28 -11.30 21.63 -1.29
CA ASP A 28 -10.00 21.77 -1.94
C ASP A 28 -9.96 20.96 -3.25
N GLU A 29 -9.98 21.66 -4.37
CA GLU A 29 -9.95 21.05 -5.71
C GLU A 29 -8.78 20.06 -5.93
N LYS A 30 -7.64 20.27 -5.25
CA LYS A 30 -6.49 19.37 -5.38
C LYS A 30 -6.79 18.01 -4.77
N PHE A 31 -7.49 17.97 -3.62
CA PHE A 31 -7.90 16.72 -2.98
C PHE A 31 -9.01 16.03 -3.77
N VAL A 32 -9.98 16.78 -4.27
CA VAL A 32 -11.07 16.24 -5.11
C VAL A 32 -10.49 15.61 -6.39
N ARG A 33 -9.64 16.32 -7.11
CA ARG A 33 -8.99 15.80 -8.34
C ARG A 33 -8.14 14.56 -8.08
N ARG A 34 -7.47 14.46 -6.93
CA ARG A 34 -6.71 13.26 -6.53
C ARG A 34 -7.64 12.09 -6.26
N PHE A 35 -8.70 12.32 -5.49
CA PHE A 35 -9.69 11.32 -5.15
C PHE A 35 -10.38 10.75 -6.39
N GLN A 36 -10.77 11.62 -7.33
CA GLN A 36 -11.31 11.23 -8.63
C GLN A 36 -10.30 10.44 -9.47
N ARG A 37 -9.02 10.86 -9.48
CA ARG A 37 -7.97 10.18 -10.23
C ARG A 37 -7.68 8.79 -9.69
N GLU A 38 -7.77 8.58 -8.36
CA GLU A 38 -7.70 7.25 -7.73
C GLU A 38 -8.79 6.34 -8.29
N ALA A 39 -10.04 6.79 -8.23
CA ALA A 39 -11.16 6.03 -8.74
C ALA A 39 -10.99 5.66 -10.23
N LEU A 40 -10.67 6.64 -11.07
CA LEU A 40 -10.46 6.43 -12.51
C LEU A 40 -9.29 5.49 -12.81
N SER A 41 -8.20 5.59 -12.06
CA SER A 41 -7.03 4.72 -12.29
C SER A 41 -7.33 3.26 -11.97
N ALA A 42 -8.07 3.01 -10.90
CA ALA A 42 -8.35 1.65 -10.44
C ALA A 42 -9.64 1.03 -11.00
N SER A 43 -10.55 1.85 -11.59
CA SER A 43 -11.85 1.34 -12.09
C SER A 43 -11.72 0.33 -13.25
N ASN A 44 -10.62 0.39 -14.00
CA ASN A 44 -10.34 -0.52 -15.12
C ASN A 44 -9.50 -1.74 -14.71
N LEU A 45 -9.14 -1.89 -13.44
CA LEU A 45 -8.39 -3.04 -12.95
C LEU A 45 -9.35 -4.15 -12.52
N TYR A 46 -9.41 -5.23 -13.30
CA TYR A 46 -10.19 -6.43 -13.00
C TYR A 46 -9.24 -7.57 -12.67
N HIS A 47 -9.04 -7.85 -11.38
CA HIS A 47 -8.15 -8.91 -10.93
C HIS A 47 -8.62 -9.47 -9.57
N PRO A 48 -8.54 -10.80 -9.33
CA PRO A 48 -9.00 -11.38 -8.06
C PRO A 48 -8.31 -10.81 -6.83
N ASN A 49 -7.06 -10.36 -6.96
CA ASN A 49 -6.28 -9.78 -5.86
C ASN A 49 -6.31 -8.25 -5.81
N ILE A 50 -7.22 -7.60 -6.52
CA ILE A 50 -7.43 -6.15 -6.49
C ILE A 50 -8.88 -5.86 -6.12
N VAL A 51 -9.10 -4.92 -5.19
CA VAL A 51 -10.45 -4.45 -4.84
C VAL A 51 -11.06 -3.73 -6.04
N GLN A 52 -12.20 -4.24 -6.50
CA GLN A 52 -12.90 -3.66 -7.64
C GLN A 52 -13.55 -2.33 -7.28
N ILE A 53 -13.33 -1.30 -8.06
CA ILE A 53 -14.08 -0.05 -8.00
C ILE A 53 -15.29 -0.19 -8.92
N TYR A 54 -16.48 0.13 -8.38
CA TYR A 54 -17.74 0.04 -9.08
C TYR A 54 -18.18 1.38 -9.64
N ASP A 55 -18.02 2.46 -8.85
CA ASP A 55 -18.49 3.78 -9.24
C ASP A 55 -17.76 4.90 -8.50
N PHE A 56 -17.81 6.10 -9.05
CA PHE A 56 -17.36 7.34 -8.45
C PHE A 56 -18.38 8.43 -8.76
N ASP A 57 -18.89 9.09 -7.73
CA ASP A 57 -19.88 10.14 -7.91
C ASP A 57 -19.77 11.20 -6.79
N SER A 58 -20.63 12.21 -6.87
CA SER A 58 -20.77 13.25 -5.86
C SER A 58 -22.24 13.62 -5.66
N GLU A 59 -22.64 13.78 -4.41
CA GLU A 59 -23.96 14.21 -4.00
C GLU A 59 -23.84 15.26 -2.90
N ASP A 60 -24.55 16.37 -3.02
CA ASP A 60 -24.54 17.49 -2.08
C ASP A 60 -23.12 17.99 -1.69
N GLY A 61 -22.21 17.99 -2.66
CA GLY A 61 -20.79 18.38 -2.46
C GLY A 61 -19.94 17.35 -1.75
N GLN A 62 -20.45 16.17 -1.48
CA GLN A 62 -19.72 15.02 -0.97
C GLN A 62 -19.30 14.10 -2.12
N TYR A 63 -17.99 13.85 -2.24
CA TYR A 63 -17.43 12.94 -3.23
C TYR A 63 -17.23 11.56 -2.60
N TYR A 64 -17.61 10.50 -3.34
CA TYR A 64 -17.49 9.14 -2.85
C TYR A 64 -17.10 8.15 -3.96
N ILE A 65 -16.48 7.05 -3.53
CA ILE A 65 -16.13 5.90 -4.37
C ILE A 65 -16.92 4.70 -3.84
N VAL A 66 -17.63 4.02 -4.72
CA VAL A 66 -18.29 2.74 -4.43
C VAL A 66 -17.40 1.61 -4.89
N MET A 67 -17.10 0.67 -4.02
CA MET A 67 -16.17 -0.42 -4.31
C MET A 67 -16.60 -1.74 -3.67
N GLU A 68 -15.96 -2.81 -4.09
CA GLU A 68 -16.12 -4.15 -3.53
C GLU A 68 -15.99 -4.11 -2.01
N TYR A 69 -16.99 -4.67 -1.32
CA TYR A 69 -16.88 -4.93 0.10
C TYR A 69 -16.07 -6.20 0.32
N VAL A 70 -14.98 -6.08 1.04
CA VAL A 70 -14.09 -7.20 1.38
C VAL A 70 -14.28 -7.55 2.84
N GLU A 71 -14.85 -8.72 3.10
CA GLU A 71 -14.99 -9.24 4.46
C GLU A 71 -13.67 -9.89 4.90
N GLY A 72 -12.82 -9.08 5.51
CA GLY A 72 -11.48 -9.49 5.89
C GLY A 72 -10.84 -8.51 6.86
N LYS A 73 -9.55 -8.68 7.07
CA LYS A 73 -8.73 -7.80 7.90
C LYS A 73 -7.51 -7.33 7.12
N THR A 74 -6.95 -6.19 7.47
CA THR A 74 -5.72 -5.73 6.86
C THR A 74 -4.53 -6.57 7.33
N LEU A 75 -3.48 -6.68 6.52
CA LEU A 75 -2.23 -7.31 6.94
C LEU A 75 -1.63 -6.60 8.18
N LYS A 76 -1.89 -5.29 8.34
CA LYS A 76 -1.45 -4.56 9.54
C LYS A 76 -2.16 -5.04 10.81
N GLN A 77 -3.48 -5.30 10.73
CA GLN A 77 -4.24 -5.89 11.85
C GLN A 77 -3.76 -7.31 12.16
N LEU A 78 -3.46 -8.10 11.12
CA LEU A 78 -2.91 -9.44 11.29
C LEU A 78 -1.55 -9.42 11.97
N LEU A 79 -0.61 -8.58 11.53
CA LEU A 79 0.70 -8.38 12.15
C LEU A 79 0.59 -7.91 13.60
N LYS A 80 -0.31 -6.94 13.88
CA LYS A 80 -0.54 -6.46 15.25
C LYS A 80 -0.98 -7.58 16.20
N ARG A 81 -1.75 -8.55 15.69
CA ARG A 81 -2.24 -9.69 16.49
C ARG A 81 -1.22 -10.80 16.65
N ARG A 82 -0.42 -11.08 15.60
CA ARG A 82 0.47 -12.26 15.55
C ARG A 82 1.95 -11.94 15.74
N GLY A 83 2.36 -10.69 15.54
CA GLY A 83 3.75 -10.26 15.51
C GLY A 83 4.37 -10.45 14.12
N ASN A 84 4.63 -11.67 13.70
CA ASN A 84 5.17 -12.04 12.40
C ASN A 84 4.41 -13.23 11.80
N LEU A 85 4.67 -13.52 10.54
CA LEU A 85 4.08 -14.64 9.81
C LEU A 85 5.14 -15.69 9.49
N THR A 86 4.71 -16.93 9.23
CA THR A 86 5.60 -17.99 8.77
C THR A 86 6.09 -17.75 7.35
N ILE A 87 7.22 -18.33 7.00
CA ILE A 87 7.81 -18.20 5.65
C ILE A 87 6.80 -18.64 4.58
N THR A 88 6.10 -19.74 4.79
CA THR A 88 5.08 -20.25 3.85
C THR A 88 3.95 -19.25 3.67
N GLU A 89 3.38 -18.72 4.76
CA GLU A 89 2.32 -17.70 4.68
C GLU A 89 2.78 -16.45 3.94
N VAL A 90 4.01 -16.00 4.19
CA VAL A 90 4.55 -14.82 3.50
C VAL A 90 4.73 -15.08 2.00
N ILE A 91 5.19 -16.26 1.61
CA ILE A 91 5.31 -16.62 0.19
C ILE A 91 3.93 -16.63 -0.47
N ASP A 92 2.91 -17.24 0.15
CA ASP A 92 1.55 -17.28 -0.39
C ASP A 92 0.95 -15.88 -0.53
N ILE A 93 1.10 -15.03 0.49
CA ILE A 93 0.64 -13.65 0.46
C ILE A 93 1.36 -12.86 -0.64
N MET A 94 2.68 -12.91 -0.68
CA MET A 94 3.47 -12.13 -1.62
C MET A 94 3.29 -12.61 -3.07
N SER A 95 3.03 -13.89 -3.30
CA SER A 95 2.68 -14.41 -4.63
C SER A 95 1.41 -13.75 -5.16
N GLN A 96 0.37 -13.65 -4.33
CA GLN A 96 -0.89 -12.99 -4.69
C GLN A 96 -0.73 -11.47 -4.85
N VAL A 97 0.05 -10.83 -3.97
CA VAL A 97 0.36 -9.39 -4.07
C VAL A 97 1.09 -9.08 -5.37
N THR A 98 2.11 -9.87 -5.71
CA THR A 98 2.88 -9.65 -6.94
C THR A 98 2.05 -9.90 -8.19
N ASP A 99 1.13 -10.88 -8.18
CA ASP A 99 0.23 -11.16 -9.29
C ASP A 99 -0.73 -9.98 -9.55
N GLY A 100 -1.39 -9.47 -8.51
CA GLY A 100 -2.23 -8.27 -8.61
C GLY A 100 -1.45 -7.04 -9.05
N MET A 101 -0.23 -6.85 -8.51
CA MET A 101 0.61 -5.71 -8.89
C MET A 101 1.14 -5.82 -10.33
N ALA A 102 1.46 -7.02 -10.81
CA ALA A 102 1.85 -7.24 -12.21
C ALA A 102 0.70 -6.82 -13.15
N HIS A 103 -0.54 -7.21 -12.86
CA HIS A 103 -1.71 -6.80 -13.63
C HIS A 103 -1.89 -5.26 -13.67
N ALA A 104 -1.69 -4.58 -12.54
CA ALA A 104 -1.74 -3.12 -12.48
C ALA A 104 -0.61 -2.48 -13.31
N HIS A 105 0.61 -3.01 -13.18
CA HIS A 105 1.78 -2.50 -13.90
C HIS A 105 1.68 -2.71 -15.42
N ASP A 106 1.12 -3.83 -15.89
CA ASP A 106 0.82 -4.08 -17.30
C ASP A 106 -0.19 -3.08 -17.86
N SER A 107 -1.05 -2.55 -17.00
CA SER A 107 -1.99 -1.47 -17.31
C SER A 107 -1.40 -0.07 -17.09
N TYR A 108 -0.09 0.04 -16.87
CA TYR A 108 0.64 1.30 -16.58
C TYR A 108 0.15 2.03 -15.32
N ILE A 109 -0.45 1.30 -14.37
CA ILE A 109 -0.93 1.83 -13.11
C ILE A 109 0.07 1.51 -12.00
N ILE A 110 0.54 2.55 -11.31
CA ILE A 110 1.46 2.47 -10.19
C ILE A 110 0.66 2.68 -8.91
N HIS A 111 0.85 1.80 -7.93
CA HIS A 111 0.11 1.86 -6.66
C HIS A 111 0.58 3.01 -5.77
N ARG A 112 1.88 3.19 -5.62
CA ARG A 112 2.56 4.28 -4.89
C ARG A 112 2.45 4.27 -3.37
N ASP A 113 1.62 3.43 -2.77
CA ASP A 113 1.44 3.35 -1.31
C ASP A 113 1.24 1.90 -0.84
N ILE A 114 2.12 0.99 -1.31
CA ILE A 114 2.13 -0.42 -0.88
C ILE A 114 2.58 -0.48 0.57
N LYS A 115 1.69 -0.98 1.43
CA LYS A 115 1.89 -1.16 2.86
C LYS A 115 0.84 -2.12 3.44
N PRO A 116 1.05 -2.72 4.61
CA PRO A 116 0.12 -3.72 5.17
C PRO A 116 -1.27 -3.18 5.50
N GLN A 117 -1.46 -1.86 5.61
CA GLN A 117 -2.77 -1.23 5.79
C GLN A 117 -3.64 -1.29 4.51
N ASN A 118 -3.00 -1.31 3.34
CA ASN A 118 -3.65 -1.28 2.02
C ASN A 118 -3.77 -2.67 1.38
N ILE A 119 -3.54 -3.72 2.15
CA ILE A 119 -3.69 -5.10 1.69
C ILE A 119 -4.58 -5.83 2.70
N MET A 120 -5.68 -6.38 2.21
CA MET A 120 -6.62 -7.15 3.00
C MET A 120 -6.41 -8.64 2.78
N ILE A 121 -6.65 -9.43 3.81
CA ILE A 121 -6.66 -10.89 3.78
C ILE A 121 -8.02 -11.38 4.26
N LEU A 122 -8.65 -12.24 3.47
CA LEU A 122 -9.89 -12.92 3.79
C LEU A 122 -9.60 -14.18 4.60
N ASP A 123 -10.62 -14.76 5.21
CA ASP A 123 -10.47 -15.97 6.05
C ASP A 123 -10.04 -17.21 5.25
N ASN A 124 -10.29 -17.23 3.93
CA ASN A 124 -9.83 -18.28 3.01
C ASN A 124 -8.36 -18.07 2.53
N GLY A 125 -7.67 -17.03 3.02
CA GLY A 125 -6.30 -16.70 2.62
C GLY A 125 -6.17 -15.88 1.33
N MET A 126 -7.28 -15.50 0.69
CA MET A 126 -7.24 -14.62 -0.49
C MET A 126 -6.81 -13.21 -0.09
N ILE A 127 -5.97 -12.61 -0.92
CA ILE A 127 -5.48 -11.23 -0.75
C ILE A 127 -6.24 -10.29 -1.68
N LYS A 128 -6.56 -9.10 -1.16
CA LYS A 128 -7.12 -7.99 -1.93
C LYS A 128 -6.30 -6.72 -1.70
N ILE A 129 -5.72 -6.17 -2.77
CA ILE A 129 -5.01 -4.90 -2.75
C ILE A 129 -6.04 -3.77 -2.90
N THR A 130 -5.96 -2.76 -2.04
CA THR A 130 -6.86 -1.61 -2.03
C THR A 130 -6.09 -0.30 -2.06
N ASP A 131 -6.78 0.81 -2.29
CA ASP A 131 -6.22 2.17 -2.24
C ASP A 131 -5.11 2.44 -3.26
N PHE A 132 -5.35 2.08 -4.54
CA PHE A 132 -4.47 2.44 -5.65
C PHE A 132 -4.38 3.97 -5.80
N GLY A 133 -3.19 4.48 -5.75
CA GLY A 133 -2.79 5.65 -6.53
C GLY A 133 -2.88 7.03 -5.93
N ILE A 134 -3.22 7.29 -4.65
CA ILE A 134 -3.03 8.64 -4.13
C ILE A 134 -1.77 8.77 -3.29
N ALA A 135 -0.63 8.37 -3.77
CA ALA A 135 0.57 8.86 -3.13
C ALA A 135 0.61 10.38 -3.31
N MET A 136 0.47 11.08 -2.22
CA MET A 136 0.96 12.43 -2.13
C MET A 136 2.35 12.44 -2.76
N ALA A 137 2.56 13.26 -3.78
CA ALA A 137 3.89 13.76 -4.02
C ALA A 137 4.31 14.39 -2.68
N LEU A 138 5.08 13.65 -1.90
CA LEU A 138 5.62 14.13 -0.63
C LEU A 138 6.59 15.25 -1.00
N ASN A 139 6.06 16.48 -1.09
CA ASN A 139 6.91 17.64 -1.05
C ASN A 139 7.55 17.67 0.33
N SER A 140 8.82 17.99 0.38
CA SER A 140 9.63 18.07 1.62
C SER A 140 8.95 18.81 2.78
N THR A 141 8.00 19.69 2.48
CA THR A 141 7.18 20.45 3.44
C THR A 141 6.05 19.60 4.09
N GLN A 142 5.65 18.47 3.51
CA GLN A 142 4.55 17.64 4.03
C GLN A 142 5.03 16.43 4.87
N LEU A 143 6.32 16.12 4.85
CA LEU A 143 6.92 15.06 5.69
C LEU A 143 6.78 15.33 7.19
N THR A 144 6.39 16.55 7.59
CA THR A 144 6.36 16.98 8.99
C THR A 144 4.96 17.04 9.63
N GLN A 145 3.87 16.80 8.91
CA GLN A 145 2.57 17.31 9.37
C GLN A 145 1.45 16.33 9.73
N THR A 146 1.53 15.02 9.49
CA THR A 146 0.42 14.10 9.89
C THR A 146 0.86 12.68 10.26
N ASN A 147 0.12 12.04 11.19
CA ASN A 147 0.32 10.63 11.59
C ASN A 147 0.18 9.63 10.43
N SER A 148 -0.57 9.96 9.36
CA SER A 148 -0.71 9.12 8.18
C SER A 148 0.57 9.11 7.33
N VAL A 149 1.32 10.20 7.32
CA VAL A 149 2.64 10.31 6.67
C VAL A 149 3.66 9.44 7.40
N MET A 150 3.63 9.41 8.73
CA MET A 150 4.51 8.54 9.53
C MET A 150 4.32 7.06 9.19
N GLY A 151 3.09 6.61 8.91
CA GLY A 151 2.84 5.21 8.51
C GLY A 151 3.43 4.86 7.16
N SER A 152 3.28 5.72 6.16
CA SER A 152 3.73 5.45 4.78
C SER A 152 5.24 5.61 4.59
N VAL A 153 5.91 6.46 5.38
CA VAL A 153 7.36 6.70 5.25
C VAL A 153 8.19 5.43 5.48
N HIS A 154 7.69 4.48 6.26
CA HIS A 154 8.39 3.20 6.50
C HIS A 154 8.53 2.31 5.25
N TYR A 155 7.78 2.59 4.19
CA TYR A 155 7.80 1.84 2.92
C TYR A 155 8.27 2.71 1.75
N LEU A 156 8.76 3.92 2.04
CA LEU A 156 9.09 4.95 1.05
C LEU A 156 10.30 4.55 0.21
N PRO A 157 10.16 4.46 -1.13
CA PRO A 157 11.29 4.19 -2.01
C PRO A 157 12.35 5.30 -1.99
N PRO A 158 13.64 4.97 -2.19
CA PRO A 158 14.74 5.95 -2.17
C PRO A 158 14.53 7.11 -3.15
N GLU A 159 14.05 6.83 -4.37
CA GLU A 159 13.77 7.86 -5.37
C GLU A 159 12.68 8.84 -4.94
N GLN A 160 11.63 8.35 -4.24
CA GLN A 160 10.59 9.21 -3.69
C GLN A 160 11.11 10.03 -2.49
N ALA A 161 11.94 9.42 -1.64
CA ALA A 161 12.61 10.13 -0.55
C ALA A 161 13.54 11.25 -1.09
N ALA A 162 14.12 11.06 -2.29
CA ALA A 162 14.91 12.07 -2.99
C ALA A 162 14.06 13.09 -3.77
N GLY A 163 12.72 13.07 -3.65
CA GLY A 163 11.82 13.99 -4.35
C GLY A 163 11.60 13.68 -5.84
N LYS A 164 12.01 12.49 -6.30
CA LYS A 164 11.77 12.03 -7.67
C LYS A 164 10.39 11.38 -7.79
N GLY A 165 9.90 11.26 -9.02
CA GLY A 165 8.61 10.60 -9.29
C GLY A 165 8.63 9.10 -9.01
N SER A 166 7.43 8.53 -8.81
CA SER A 166 7.23 7.09 -8.63
C SER A 166 7.26 6.36 -9.97
N THR A 167 7.77 5.14 -9.96
CA THR A 167 7.77 4.21 -11.08
C THR A 167 7.28 2.84 -10.62
N ILE A 168 7.13 1.89 -11.54
CA ILE A 168 6.86 0.47 -11.22
C ILE A 168 7.90 -0.06 -10.19
N ARG A 169 9.14 0.35 -10.30
CA ARG A 169 10.22 -0.06 -9.38
C ARG A 169 10.05 0.49 -7.97
N SER A 170 9.36 1.62 -7.82
CA SER A 170 8.97 2.16 -6.51
C SER A 170 8.04 1.19 -5.77
N ASP A 171 7.05 0.63 -6.47
CA ASP A 171 6.16 -0.38 -5.88
C ASP A 171 6.93 -1.66 -5.53
N ILE A 172 7.87 -2.08 -6.38
CA ILE A 172 8.72 -3.26 -6.11
C ILE A 172 9.54 -3.06 -4.83
N TYR A 173 10.12 -1.87 -4.62
CA TYR A 173 10.82 -1.55 -3.39
C TYR A 173 9.90 -1.64 -2.17
N SER A 174 8.72 -1.03 -2.24
CA SER A 174 7.74 -1.06 -1.15
C SER A 174 7.25 -2.49 -0.85
N MET A 175 7.08 -3.35 -1.88
CA MET A 175 6.79 -4.78 -1.71
C MET A 175 7.93 -5.52 -1.00
N GLY A 176 9.19 -5.19 -1.29
CA GLY A 176 10.34 -5.75 -0.58
C GLY A 176 10.35 -5.39 0.91
N ILE A 177 10.05 -4.13 1.25
CA ILE A 177 9.91 -3.68 2.65
C ILE A 177 8.71 -4.36 3.34
N LEU A 178 7.58 -4.50 2.63
CA LEU A 178 6.42 -5.25 3.14
C LEU A 178 6.81 -6.70 3.47
N MET A 179 7.49 -7.39 2.56
CA MET A 179 7.93 -8.78 2.79
C MET A 179 8.88 -8.90 3.99
N TYR A 180 9.79 -7.94 4.16
CA TYR A 180 10.64 -7.84 5.34
C TYR A 180 9.81 -7.75 6.62
N GLU A 181 8.81 -6.86 6.68
CA GLU A 181 7.96 -6.69 7.87
C GLU A 181 7.10 -7.92 8.14
N LEU A 182 6.54 -8.55 7.12
CA LEU A 182 5.73 -9.78 7.29
C LEU A 182 6.55 -10.91 7.92
N LEU A 183 7.81 -11.08 7.52
CA LEU A 183 8.71 -12.11 8.05
C LEU A 183 9.22 -11.80 9.47
N THR A 184 9.58 -10.54 9.73
CA THR A 184 10.27 -10.15 10.98
C THR A 184 9.34 -9.56 12.03
N GLY A 185 8.14 -9.14 11.66
CA GLY A 185 7.20 -8.41 12.51
C GLY A 185 7.58 -6.94 12.73
N GLN A 186 8.61 -6.43 12.08
CA GLN A 186 9.09 -5.06 12.26
C GLN A 186 9.60 -4.45 10.96
N VAL A 187 9.45 -3.13 10.85
CA VAL A 187 10.01 -2.37 9.72
C VAL A 187 11.53 -2.28 9.83
N PRO A 188 12.27 -2.26 8.69
CA PRO A 188 13.75 -2.26 8.72
C PRO A 188 14.33 -0.97 9.27
N TYR A 189 13.65 0.17 9.07
CA TYR A 189 14.15 1.47 9.49
C TYR A 189 13.18 2.13 10.46
N LYS A 190 13.69 2.58 11.60
CA LYS A 190 12.98 3.30 12.66
C LYS A 190 13.67 4.64 12.88
N GLY A 191 12.93 5.64 13.34
CA GLY A 191 13.45 6.97 13.64
C GLY A 191 12.42 7.79 14.39
N ASP A 192 12.86 8.89 14.97
CA ASP A 192 12.02 9.79 15.78
C ASP A 192 11.07 10.65 14.93
N ASN A 193 11.38 10.77 13.64
CA ASN A 193 10.56 11.51 12.69
C ASN A 193 10.66 10.95 11.26
N ALA A 194 9.74 11.39 10.39
CA ALA A 194 9.63 10.91 9.02
C ALA A 194 10.88 11.22 8.17
N VAL A 195 11.55 12.34 8.43
CA VAL A 195 12.75 12.75 7.67
C VAL A 195 13.92 11.81 7.96
N GLU A 196 14.11 11.43 9.22
CA GLU A 196 15.15 10.47 9.62
C GLU A 196 14.93 9.10 8.94
N ILE A 197 13.66 8.60 8.95
CA ILE A 197 13.32 7.33 8.31
C ILE A 197 13.56 7.41 6.79
N ALA A 198 13.14 8.50 6.13
CA ALA A 198 13.39 8.73 4.72
C ALA A 198 14.88 8.75 4.36
N LEU A 199 15.71 9.37 5.20
CA LEU A 199 17.16 9.38 5.02
C LEU A 199 17.78 7.97 5.15
N LYS A 200 17.25 7.12 6.03
CA LYS A 200 17.67 5.72 6.16
C LYS A 200 17.31 4.92 4.91
N HIS A 201 16.12 5.11 4.34
CA HIS A 201 15.76 4.52 3.05
C HIS A 201 16.70 4.93 1.91
N LEU A 202 17.21 6.16 1.93
CA LEU A 202 18.17 6.65 0.94
C LEU A 202 19.57 6.05 1.08
N LYS A 203 20.07 5.91 2.31
CA LYS A 203 21.49 5.74 2.58
C LYS A 203 21.86 4.41 3.25
N GLU A 204 21.01 3.90 4.13
CA GLU A 204 21.36 2.73 4.94
C GLU A 204 21.09 1.42 4.19
N PRO A 205 21.99 0.44 4.25
CA PRO A 205 21.72 -0.89 3.72
C PRO A 205 20.55 -1.53 4.47
N LEU A 206 19.84 -2.44 3.81
CA LEU A 206 18.79 -3.22 4.48
C LEU A 206 19.42 -4.10 5.55
N PRO A 207 18.91 -4.08 6.81
CA PRO A 207 19.38 -5.01 7.83
C PRO A 207 19.14 -6.46 7.42
N SER A 208 20.12 -7.34 7.64
CA SER A 208 20.00 -8.76 7.27
C SER A 208 18.85 -9.42 8.04
N ILE A 209 17.91 -10.01 7.31
CA ILE A 209 16.78 -10.74 7.88
C ILE A 209 17.25 -12.00 8.61
N ARG A 210 18.28 -12.67 8.09
CA ARG A 210 18.86 -13.89 8.69
C ARG A 210 19.54 -13.67 10.02
N LYS A 211 19.80 -12.42 10.43
CA LYS A 211 20.19 -12.11 11.80
C LYS A 211 19.00 -12.24 12.78
N ILE A 212 17.77 -12.07 12.28
CA ILE A 212 16.53 -12.19 13.06
C ILE A 212 15.95 -13.60 12.91
N LEU A 213 15.98 -14.14 11.67
CA LEU A 213 15.47 -15.44 11.28
C LEU A 213 16.59 -16.25 10.61
N PRO A 214 17.46 -16.93 11.38
CA PRO A 214 18.59 -17.69 10.84
C PRO A 214 18.19 -18.82 9.90
N GLU A 215 17.00 -19.37 10.06
CA GLU A 215 16.41 -20.46 9.26
C GLU A 215 15.88 -19.98 7.89
N LEU A 216 15.82 -18.66 7.64
CA LEU A 216 15.33 -18.12 6.38
C LEU A 216 16.22 -18.59 5.21
N PRO A 217 15.65 -19.21 4.15
CA PRO A 217 16.42 -19.56 2.96
C PRO A 217 17.11 -18.33 2.34
N GLN A 218 18.37 -18.48 1.93
CA GLN A 218 19.14 -17.40 1.32
C GLN A 218 18.47 -16.85 0.06
N SER A 219 17.76 -17.69 -0.69
CA SER A 219 17.02 -17.29 -1.89
C SER A 219 15.94 -16.25 -1.59
N ILE A 220 15.25 -16.37 -0.45
CA ILE A 220 14.22 -15.41 -0.02
C ILE A 220 14.87 -14.10 0.42
N GLU A 221 15.95 -14.14 1.20
CA GLU A 221 16.69 -12.93 1.55
C GLU A 221 17.21 -12.21 0.28
N ASN A 222 17.70 -12.95 -0.70
CA ASN A 222 18.19 -12.38 -1.97
C ASN A 222 17.09 -11.67 -2.77
N ILE A 223 15.85 -12.21 -2.77
CA ILE A 223 14.70 -11.56 -3.40
C ILE A 223 14.43 -10.21 -2.73
N ILE A 224 14.41 -10.17 -1.41
CA ILE A 224 14.15 -8.95 -0.65
C ILE A 224 15.27 -7.93 -0.86
N LEU A 225 16.54 -8.37 -0.83
CA LEU A 225 17.69 -7.49 -1.08
C LEU A 225 17.64 -6.90 -2.49
N LYS A 226 17.27 -7.70 -3.50
CA LYS A 226 17.14 -7.22 -4.87
C LYS A 226 15.98 -6.22 -5.01
N ALA A 227 14.81 -6.53 -4.43
CA ALA A 227 13.65 -5.64 -4.46
C ALA A 227 13.94 -4.30 -3.77
N THR A 228 14.74 -4.30 -2.70
CA THR A 228 15.08 -3.11 -1.90
C THR A 228 16.41 -2.46 -2.26
N ALA A 229 16.94 -2.75 -3.46
CA ALA A 229 18.15 -2.09 -3.95
C ALA A 229 17.96 -0.56 -3.99
N LYS A 230 19.00 0.19 -3.56
CA LYS A 230 18.93 1.66 -3.50
C LYS A 230 18.92 2.32 -4.86
N ASN A 231 19.58 1.69 -5.82
CA ASN A 231 19.50 2.10 -7.22
C ASN A 231 18.43 1.27 -7.92
N PRO A 232 17.35 1.89 -8.41
CA PRO A 232 16.27 1.16 -9.07
C PRO A 232 16.68 0.51 -10.41
N GLN A 233 17.90 0.74 -10.89
CA GLN A 233 18.44 0.08 -12.10
C GLN A 233 19.09 -1.29 -11.79
N ASN A 234 19.35 -1.59 -10.51
CA ASN A 234 19.91 -2.85 -10.05
C ASN A 234 18.79 -3.83 -9.73
#